data_6f3436af30a1310c3ebf106865ca6d03
#
_entry.id   6f3436af30a1310c3ebf106865ca6d03
#
_cell.length_a   1.000
_cell.length_b   1.000
_cell.length_c   1.000
_cell.angle_alpha   90.00
_cell.angle_beta   90.00
_cell.angle_gamma   90.00
#
_symmetry.space_group_name_H-M   'P 1'
#
loop_
_entity.id
_entity.type
_entity.pdbx_description
1 polymer ?
#
loop_
_entity_poly.entity_id
_entity_poly.type
_entity_poly.pdbx_seq_one_letter_code
_entity_poly.pdbx_strand_id
1 'polypeptide(L)'
;HFSHYAKGDFYKKHKDAFKGEGNRVLSVVVYLNQYWSNDDGGELVIYPPKQDKTANKRIKSSVIDQSRIIVTPSLGTIVIFLSEEFPHEVLPALRDRYAIAGWFRLNASIANNIDPPR
;
A
#
# COMPACT_ATOMS: atom_id res chain seq x y z
N HIS A 1 -2.59 9.86 -10.30
CA HIS A 1 -2.63 10.89 -9.25
C HIS A 1 -1.22 11.21 -8.76
N PHE A 2 -0.85 12.45 -8.88
CA PHE A 2 0.41 12.96 -8.33
C PHE A 2 0.20 13.38 -6.88
N SER A 3 1.06 12.92 -5.99
CA SER A 3 0.95 13.13 -4.55
C SER A 3 2.17 13.91 -4.05
N HIS A 4 1.92 14.93 -3.27
CA HIS A 4 2.94 15.70 -2.60
C HIS A 4 2.63 15.78 -1.10
N TYR A 5 3.54 15.29 -0.29
CA TYR A 5 3.51 15.45 1.15
C TYR A 5 4.56 16.47 1.54
N ALA A 6 4.14 17.56 2.14
CA ALA A 6 5.06 18.55 2.68
C ALA A 6 5.72 18.04 3.96
N LYS A 7 6.77 18.70 4.41
CA LYS A 7 7.44 18.36 5.65
C LYS A 7 6.43 18.29 6.81
N GLY A 8 6.39 17.16 7.49
CA GLY A 8 5.48 16.90 8.60
C GLY A 8 4.19 16.19 8.22
N ASP A 9 3.86 16.14 6.93
CA ASP A 9 2.65 15.47 6.47
C ASP A 9 2.77 13.95 6.66
N PHE A 10 1.62 13.34 6.93
CA PHE A 10 1.50 11.90 7.15
C PHE A 10 0.13 11.42 6.72
N TYR A 11 -0.06 10.12 6.66
CA TYR A 11 -1.35 9.51 6.42
C TYR A 11 -1.58 8.40 7.44
N LYS A 12 -2.65 8.53 8.22
CA LYS A 12 -2.97 7.55 9.26
C LYS A 12 -3.27 6.18 8.68
N LYS A 13 -2.98 5.15 9.45
CA LYS A 13 -3.28 3.77 9.08
C LYS A 13 -4.74 3.61 8.67
N HIS A 14 -4.95 3.08 7.47
CA HIS A 14 -6.27 2.91 6.89
C HIS A 14 -6.27 1.73 5.91
N LYS A 15 -7.45 1.32 5.53
CA LYS A 15 -7.69 0.48 4.35
C LYS A 15 -8.37 1.32 3.30
N ASP A 16 -8.00 1.13 2.06
CA ASP A 16 -8.73 1.76 0.97
C ASP A 16 -10.09 1.06 0.84
N ALA A 17 -11.16 1.76 1.25
CA ALA A 17 -12.51 1.24 1.16
C ALA A 17 -13.14 1.71 -0.15
N PHE A 18 -13.29 0.81 -1.09
CA PHE A 18 -14.07 1.06 -2.28
C PHE A 18 -15.46 0.51 -2.07
N LYS A 19 -16.43 1.40 -1.97
CA LYS A 19 -17.85 1.02 -1.92
C LYS A 19 -18.23 0.48 -3.28
N GLY A 20 -18.43 -0.80 -3.37
CA GLY A 20 -18.90 -1.45 -4.59
C GLY A 20 -18.40 -2.88 -4.69
N GLU A 21 -19.21 -3.66 -5.20
CA GLU A 21 -19.16 -5.07 -5.47
C GLU A 21 -17.75 -5.63 -5.67
N GLY A 22 -17.18 -6.27 -4.65
CA GLY A 22 -16.15 -7.31 -4.72
C GLY A 22 -14.98 -7.15 -5.70
N ASN A 23 -14.84 -6.01 -6.36
CA ASN A 23 -13.77 -5.75 -7.31
C ASN A 23 -12.49 -5.43 -6.57
N ARG A 24 -11.55 -6.34 -6.63
CA ARG A 24 -10.24 -6.12 -6.07
C ARG A 24 -9.59 -4.93 -6.75
N VAL A 25 -9.11 -3.99 -5.95
CA VAL A 25 -8.36 -2.83 -6.41
C VAL A 25 -6.89 -3.04 -6.09
N LEU A 26 -6.05 -2.86 -7.09
CA LEU A 26 -4.61 -2.80 -6.90
C LEU A 26 -4.20 -1.36 -6.69
N SER A 27 -3.48 -1.10 -5.62
CA SER A 27 -2.77 0.17 -5.44
C SER A 27 -1.37 0.05 -6.02
N VAL A 28 -0.98 1.05 -6.78
CA VAL A 28 0.37 1.17 -7.34
C VAL A 28 0.93 2.52 -6.92
N VAL A 29 2.11 2.52 -6.32
CA VAL A 29 2.78 3.75 -5.92
C VAL A 29 4.19 3.75 -6.50
N VAL A 30 4.55 4.84 -7.15
CA VAL A 30 5.90 5.06 -7.69
C VAL A 30 6.50 6.28 -6.99
N TYR A 31 7.66 6.12 -6.39
CA TYR A 31 8.32 7.18 -5.66
C TYR A 31 9.30 7.96 -6.53
N LEU A 32 9.34 9.28 -6.31
CA LEU A 32 10.08 10.24 -7.14
C LEU A 32 11.12 11.02 -6.33
N ASN A 33 11.61 10.48 -5.23
CA ASN A 33 12.45 11.23 -4.29
C ASN A 33 13.91 10.82 -4.40
N GLN A 34 14.73 11.73 -4.91
CA GLN A 34 16.18 11.51 -4.97
C GLN A 34 16.82 11.60 -3.57
N TYR A 35 17.83 10.79 -3.33
CA TYR A 35 18.66 10.84 -2.12
C TYR A 35 17.86 10.79 -0.82
N TRP A 36 16.87 9.90 -0.76
CA TRP A 36 16.08 9.73 0.45
C TRP A 36 16.89 8.96 1.50
N SER A 37 17.05 9.60 2.67
CA SER A 37 17.75 9.00 3.81
C SER A 37 16.74 8.34 4.76
N ASN A 38 17.21 7.36 5.54
CA ASN A 38 16.43 6.77 6.61
C ASN A 38 15.98 7.80 7.67
N ASP A 39 16.71 8.91 7.77
CA ASP A 39 16.37 9.99 8.70
C ASP A 39 15.29 10.94 8.16
N ASP A 40 14.92 10.79 6.91
CA ASP A 40 13.91 11.65 6.27
C ASP A 40 12.47 11.25 6.58
N GLY A 41 12.25 10.09 7.19
CA GLY A 41 10.91 9.61 7.50
C GLY A 41 10.10 9.25 6.26
N GLY A 42 8.79 9.44 6.31
CA GLY A 42 7.91 9.30 5.17
C GLY A 42 7.74 7.88 4.63
N GLU A 43 8.14 6.86 5.38
CA GLU A 43 8.01 5.47 4.95
C GLU A 43 6.55 5.09 4.78
N LEU A 44 6.29 4.29 3.77
CA LEU A 44 5.03 3.56 3.65
C LEU A 44 5.13 2.30 4.50
N VAL A 45 4.20 2.12 5.42
CA VAL A 45 4.12 0.92 6.23
C VAL A 45 2.89 0.13 5.82
N ILE A 46 3.09 -1.10 5.40
CA ILE A 46 2.02 -1.99 4.97
C ILE A 46 1.90 -3.12 5.97
N TYR A 47 0.67 -3.38 6.41
CA TYR A 47 0.34 -4.42 7.36
C TYR A 47 -0.31 -5.58 6.62
N PRO A 48 0.31 -6.77 6.58
CA PRO A 48 -0.34 -7.94 5.99
C PRO A 48 -1.67 -8.23 6.67
N PRO A 49 -2.63 -8.80 5.94
CA PRO A 49 -3.90 -9.18 6.53
C PRO A 49 -3.70 -10.19 7.65
N LYS A 50 -4.53 -10.10 8.68
CA LYS A 50 -4.49 -11.07 9.79
C LYS A 50 -4.77 -12.45 9.23
N GLN A 51 -3.83 -13.37 9.45
CA GLN A 51 -4.05 -14.77 9.11
C GLN A 51 -5.21 -15.32 9.94
N ASP A 52 -6.02 -16.14 9.30
CA ASP A 52 -7.11 -16.82 9.96
C ASP A 52 -6.57 -17.61 11.16
N LYS A 53 -7.04 -17.29 12.35
CA LYS A 53 -6.61 -17.93 13.59
C LYS A 53 -6.92 -19.43 13.65
N THR A 54 -7.73 -19.95 12.74
CA THR A 54 -8.12 -21.35 12.70
C THR A 54 -7.10 -22.24 12.00
N ALA A 55 -6.25 -21.67 11.15
CA ALA A 55 -5.31 -22.47 10.35
C ALA A 55 -4.01 -22.82 11.07
N ASN A 56 -3.63 -22.16 12.15
CA ASN A 56 -2.31 -22.33 12.74
C ASN A 56 -2.26 -22.17 14.27
N LYS A 57 -3.03 -22.98 14.97
CA LYS A 57 -2.86 -23.13 16.43
C LYS A 57 -1.48 -23.70 16.83
N ARG A 58 -0.69 -24.15 15.87
CA ARG A 58 0.61 -24.79 16.13
C ARG A 58 1.82 -23.86 16.01
N ILE A 59 1.65 -22.70 15.44
CA ILE A 59 2.71 -21.73 15.40
C ILE A 59 2.37 -20.66 16.43
N LYS A 60 2.71 -20.92 17.67
CA LYS A 60 2.95 -19.88 18.64
C LYS A 60 4.16 -19.11 18.15
N SER A 61 3.94 -18.24 17.19
CA SER A 61 5.05 -17.51 16.66
C SER A 61 5.23 -16.25 17.49
N SER A 62 6.30 -16.24 18.21
CA SER A 62 7.02 -15.02 18.57
C SER A 62 7.39 -14.18 17.31
N VAL A 63 6.93 -14.59 16.15
CA VAL A 63 7.18 -13.99 14.84
C VAL A 63 6.05 -13.06 14.41
N ILE A 64 5.01 -12.92 15.22
CA ILE A 64 3.79 -12.19 14.86
C ILE A 64 4.01 -10.70 14.72
N ASP A 65 5.00 -10.13 15.41
CA ASP A 65 5.28 -8.70 15.35
C ASP A 65 6.09 -8.26 14.12
N GLN A 66 6.42 -9.19 13.23
CA GLN A 66 7.23 -8.92 12.04
C GLN A 66 6.40 -8.79 10.77
N SER A 67 5.11 -8.63 10.91
CA SER A 67 4.23 -8.65 9.76
C SER A 67 4.06 -7.31 9.08
N ARG A 68 4.83 -6.29 9.44
CA ARG A 68 4.76 -5.02 8.73
C ARG A 68 5.90 -4.90 7.73
N ILE A 69 5.56 -4.39 6.56
CA ILE A 69 6.51 -4.12 5.50
C ILE A 69 6.76 -2.61 5.48
N ILE A 70 8.01 -2.21 5.60
CA ILE A 70 8.41 -0.80 5.60
C ILE A 70 9.09 -0.50 4.27
N VAL A 71 8.57 0.49 3.55
CA VAL A 71 9.09 0.89 2.26
C VAL A 71 9.58 2.32 2.32
N THR A 72 10.86 2.51 2.07
CA THR A 72 11.47 3.83 1.92
C THR A 72 11.04 4.44 0.57
N PRO A 73 10.59 5.71 0.54
CA PRO A 73 10.06 6.31 -0.69
C PRO A 73 11.16 6.80 -1.64
N SER A 74 12.14 5.97 -1.92
CA SER A 74 13.28 6.29 -2.77
C SER A 74 12.92 6.31 -4.25
N LEU A 75 13.58 7.17 -5.02
CA LEU A 75 13.36 7.31 -6.46
C LEU A 75 13.42 5.95 -7.17
N GLY A 76 12.40 5.67 -7.96
CA GLY A 76 12.31 4.43 -8.74
C GLY A 76 11.76 3.23 -7.99
N THR A 77 11.47 3.35 -6.70
CA THR A 77 10.79 2.28 -5.96
C THR A 77 9.32 2.24 -6.36
N ILE A 78 8.85 1.06 -6.69
CA ILE A 78 7.45 0.80 -7.05
C ILE A 78 6.87 -0.18 -6.05
N VAL A 79 5.70 0.14 -5.52
CA VAL A 79 4.96 -0.72 -4.60
C VAL A 79 3.61 -1.06 -5.21
N ILE A 80 3.26 -2.32 -5.20
CA ILE A 80 1.97 -2.82 -5.69
C ILE A 80 1.36 -3.70 -4.61
N PHE A 81 0.13 -3.40 -4.23
CA PHE A 81 -0.56 -4.20 -3.21
C PHE A 81 -2.07 -4.16 -3.40
N LEU A 82 -2.76 -5.14 -2.80
CA LEU A 82 -4.22 -5.18 -2.79
C LEU A 82 -4.75 -4.18 -1.77
N SER A 83 -5.37 -3.12 -2.25
CA SER A 83 -5.73 -1.95 -1.44
C SER A 83 -6.65 -2.27 -0.28
N GLU A 84 -7.62 -3.17 -0.50
CA GLU A 84 -8.62 -3.51 0.50
C GLU A 84 -8.14 -4.47 1.58
N GLU A 85 -7.10 -5.26 1.27
CA GLU A 85 -6.63 -6.32 2.16
C GLU A 85 -5.49 -5.87 3.06
N PHE A 86 -4.76 -4.84 2.66
CA PHE A 86 -3.57 -4.38 3.36
C PHE A 86 -3.78 -3.01 3.98
N PRO A 87 -4.03 -2.93 5.30
CA PRO A 87 -3.95 -1.65 5.99
C PRO A 87 -2.57 -1.05 5.79
N HIS A 88 -2.51 0.23 5.60
CA HIS A 88 -1.25 0.92 5.38
C HIS A 88 -1.28 2.32 5.95
N GLU A 89 -0.11 2.88 6.19
CA GLU A 89 0.07 4.24 6.66
C GLU A 89 1.30 4.87 6.04
N VAL A 90 1.35 6.18 6.01
CA VAL A 90 2.53 6.95 5.65
C VAL A 90 3.00 7.68 6.89
N LEU A 91 4.21 7.37 7.33
CA LEU A 91 4.82 8.02 8.49
C LEU A 91 5.16 9.48 8.17
N PRO A 92 5.23 10.35 9.18
CA PRO A 92 5.56 11.74 8.95
C PRO A 92 6.86 11.90 8.16
N ALA A 93 6.80 12.69 7.10
CA ALA A 93 7.95 13.00 6.29
C ALA A 93 8.67 14.23 6.85
N LEU A 94 9.99 14.18 6.93
CA LEU A 94 10.81 15.30 7.40
C LEU A 94 11.29 16.20 6.27
N ARG A 95 10.90 15.91 5.05
CA ARG A 95 11.11 16.71 3.85
C ARG A 95 9.97 16.50 2.87
N ASP A 96 9.92 17.29 1.81
CA ASP A 96 8.92 17.11 0.76
C ASP A 96 9.05 15.71 0.14
N ARG A 97 7.90 15.04 -0.01
CA ARG A 97 7.80 13.68 -0.47
C ARG A 97 6.85 13.60 -1.65
N TYR A 98 7.35 13.07 -2.75
CA TYR A 98 6.61 13.01 -4.01
C TYR A 98 6.39 11.57 -4.44
N ALA A 99 5.20 11.29 -4.93
CA ALA A 99 4.84 9.99 -5.45
C ALA A 99 3.79 10.11 -6.55
N ILE A 100 3.73 9.09 -7.38
CA ILE A 100 2.59 8.87 -8.28
C ILE A 100 1.84 7.67 -7.76
N ALA A 101 0.54 7.83 -7.53
CA ALA A 101 -0.32 6.77 -7.04
C ALA A 101 -1.43 6.48 -8.05
N GLY A 102 -1.73 5.22 -8.24
CA GLY A 102 -2.80 4.77 -9.11
C GLY A 102 -3.53 3.58 -8.50
N TRP A 103 -4.77 3.39 -8.94
CA TRP A 103 -5.60 2.28 -8.50
C TRP A 103 -6.17 1.59 -9.73
N PHE A 104 -6.05 0.26 -9.76
CA PHE A 104 -6.58 -0.55 -10.83
C PHE A 104 -7.67 -1.46 -10.29
N ARG A 105 -8.86 -1.35 -10.85
CA ARG A 105 -9.94 -2.29 -10.57
C ARG A 105 -9.74 -3.54 -11.38
N LEU A 106 -9.78 -4.67 -10.70
CA LEU A 106 -9.90 -5.95 -11.37
C LEU A 106 -11.39 -6.18 -11.57
N ASN A 107 -11.85 -5.92 -12.78
CA ASN A 107 -13.21 -6.29 -13.12
C ASN A 107 -13.34 -7.81 -13.02
N ALA A 108 -14.36 -8.30 -12.31
CA ALA A 108 -14.79 -9.67 -12.46
C ALA A 108 -15.27 -9.83 -13.89
N SER A 109 -14.38 -10.15 -14.83
CA SER A 109 -14.79 -10.51 -16.17
C SER A 109 -15.50 -11.84 -16.08
N ILE A 110 -16.82 -11.80 -16.14
CA ILE A 110 -17.59 -12.94 -16.54
C ILE A 110 -17.12 -13.28 -17.94
N ALA A 111 -16.94 -14.57 -18.25
CA ALA A 111 -16.32 -15.07 -19.48
C ALA A 111 -16.87 -14.49 -20.81
N ASN A 112 -17.94 -13.72 -20.77
CA ASN A 112 -18.59 -13.11 -21.93
C ASN A 112 -18.49 -11.58 -21.97
N ASN A 113 -17.84 -10.96 -21.00
CA ASN A 113 -17.65 -9.52 -20.94
C ASN A 113 -16.16 -9.22 -20.82
N ILE A 114 -15.49 -9.31 -21.94
CA ILE A 114 -14.14 -8.79 -22.08
C ILE A 114 -14.28 -7.28 -22.22
N ASP A 115 -13.69 -6.53 -21.28
CA ASP A 115 -13.62 -5.08 -21.43
C ASP A 115 -12.91 -4.74 -22.74
N PRO A 116 -13.50 -3.88 -23.59
CA PRO A 116 -12.84 -3.49 -24.82
C PRO A 116 -11.49 -2.84 -24.49
N PRO A 117 -10.46 -3.12 -25.29
CA PRO A 117 -9.18 -2.46 -25.11
C PRO A 117 -9.36 -0.95 -25.26
N ARG A 118 -8.89 -0.24 -24.28
CA ARG A 118 -8.85 1.22 -24.33
C ARG A 118 -7.57 1.69 -24.97
#